data_e511c7de698ad363e6bfad48469e0c8a
#
_entry.id   e511c7de698ad363e6bfad48469e0c8a
#
_cell.length_a   1.000
_cell.length_b   1.000
_cell.length_c   1.000
_cell.angle_alpha   90.00
_cell.angle_beta   90.00
_cell.angle_gamma   90.00
#
_symmetry.space_group_name_H-M   'P 1'
#
loop_
_entity.id
_entity.type
_entity.pdbx_description
1 polymer ?
#
loop_
_entity_poly.entity_id
_entity_poly.type
_entity_poly.pdbx_seq_one_letter_code
_entity_poly.pdbx_strand_id
1 'polypeptide(L)'
;ETTKLKPMNSKMKGFIGMIVLFSFLFSVTTVCAQTRRVKASGTYKTKEVKITNFDKIKLLGSPTVIYTQSANNKSTLKIYGSDNVIDLVDCTVADGVLSISFKNRTSIEFGKQGRLKIMASSPVLKDVHLQGSGDVVLDSKLECDNLSLTLQGSGDITAGEVVCANDLA
;
A
#
# COMPACT_ATOMS: atom_id res chain seq x y z
N GLU A 1 -69.04 13.24 13.80
CA GLU A 1 -68.12 14.06 14.61
C GLU A 1 -66.86 14.36 13.81
N THR A 2 -66.83 15.53 13.17
CA THR A 2 -65.74 15.95 12.27
C THR A 2 -64.66 16.63 13.10
N THR A 3 -63.56 15.95 13.33
CA THR A 3 -62.37 16.49 14.01
C THR A 3 -61.68 17.53 13.12
N LYS A 4 -61.85 18.81 13.42
CA LYS A 4 -61.20 19.94 12.77
C LYS A 4 -59.70 19.95 13.16
N LEU A 5 -58.80 19.64 12.22
CA LEU A 5 -57.37 19.80 12.37
C LEU A 5 -56.99 21.27 12.54
N LYS A 6 -56.29 21.59 13.62
CA LYS A 6 -55.83 22.95 13.95
C LYS A 6 -54.73 23.36 12.95
N PRO A 7 -54.79 24.60 12.38
CA PRO A 7 -53.77 25.01 11.42
C PRO A 7 -52.39 25.12 12.05
N MET A 8 -51.42 24.54 11.39
CA MET A 8 -50.00 24.49 11.78
C MET A 8 -49.38 25.90 11.75
N ASN A 9 -48.72 26.28 12.81
CA ASN A 9 -48.11 27.59 13.04
C ASN A 9 -47.06 27.92 11.95
N SER A 10 -47.05 29.16 11.44
CA SER A 10 -46.19 29.60 10.33
C SER A 10 -44.67 29.40 10.59
N LYS A 11 -44.23 29.47 11.87
CA LYS A 11 -42.85 29.23 12.27
C LYS A 11 -42.44 27.76 12.10
N MET A 12 -43.37 26.82 12.23
CA MET A 12 -43.12 25.40 12.07
C MET A 12 -42.99 25.00 10.57
N LYS A 13 -43.67 25.73 9.69
CA LYS A 13 -43.52 25.53 8.22
C LYS A 13 -42.12 25.91 7.70
N GLY A 14 -41.51 26.96 8.28
CA GLY A 14 -40.15 27.36 7.94
C GLY A 14 -39.09 26.34 8.41
N PHE A 15 -39.32 25.76 9.57
CA PHE A 15 -38.37 24.76 10.15
C PHE A 15 -38.40 23.44 9.38
N ILE A 16 -39.56 22.97 8.95
CA ILE A 16 -39.70 21.76 8.12
C ILE A 16 -39.09 21.98 6.73
N GLY A 17 -39.27 23.17 6.14
CA GLY A 17 -38.66 23.55 4.85
C GLY A 17 -37.13 23.56 4.91
N MET A 18 -36.53 24.01 6.02
CA MET A 18 -35.10 24.08 6.22
C MET A 18 -34.49 22.68 6.45
N ILE A 19 -35.21 21.77 7.13
CA ILE A 19 -34.75 20.37 7.30
C ILE A 19 -34.77 19.61 5.97
N VAL A 20 -35.78 19.85 5.12
CA VAL A 20 -35.82 19.20 3.79
C VAL A 20 -34.76 19.79 2.86
N LEU A 21 -34.40 21.05 2.95
CA LEU A 21 -33.34 21.67 2.15
C LEU A 21 -31.95 21.18 2.59
N PHE A 22 -31.75 20.93 3.89
CA PHE A 22 -30.48 20.46 4.41
C PHE A 22 -30.23 18.97 4.11
N SER A 23 -31.29 18.16 3.98
CA SER A 23 -31.17 16.75 3.60
C SER A 23 -30.82 16.55 2.11
N PHE A 24 -31.03 17.53 1.25
CA PHE A 24 -30.71 17.46 -0.18
C PHE A 24 -29.25 17.84 -0.50
N LEU A 25 -28.55 18.47 0.46
CA LEU A 25 -27.11 18.83 0.31
C LEU A 25 -26.15 17.70 0.67
N PHE A 26 -26.62 16.57 1.21
CA PHE A 26 -25.85 15.36 1.42
C PHE A 26 -26.00 14.36 0.26
N SER A 27 -25.95 14.86 -0.97
CA SER A 27 -25.63 14.00 -2.11
C SER A 27 -24.18 13.60 -1.98
N VAL A 28 -23.92 12.55 -1.20
CA VAL A 28 -22.64 11.84 -1.19
C VAL A 28 -22.45 11.31 -2.60
N THR A 29 -21.69 12.05 -3.40
CA THR A 29 -21.14 11.51 -4.63
C THR A 29 -20.21 10.40 -4.21
N THR A 30 -20.69 9.17 -4.22
CA THR A 30 -19.87 7.97 -4.21
C THR A 30 -18.99 8.05 -5.45
N VAL A 31 -17.79 8.66 -5.30
CA VAL A 31 -16.75 8.56 -6.30
C VAL A 31 -16.36 7.09 -6.31
N CYS A 32 -16.96 6.34 -7.22
CA CYS A 32 -16.56 4.97 -7.51
C CYS A 32 -15.13 5.05 -8.03
N ALA A 33 -14.17 4.85 -7.15
CA ALA A 33 -12.76 4.80 -7.51
C ALA A 33 -12.58 3.55 -8.38
N GLN A 34 -12.63 3.72 -9.70
CA GLN A 34 -12.45 2.63 -10.66
C GLN A 34 -11.03 2.08 -10.51
N THR A 35 -10.93 0.86 -10.02
CA THR A 35 -9.68 0.10 -10.00
C THR A 35 -9.39 -0.40 -11.42
N ARG A 36 -8.30 0.04 -12.00
CA ARG A 36 -7.85 -0.43 -13.32
C ARG A 36 -7.29 -1.84 -13.18
N ARG A 37 -7.87 -2.82 -13.89
CA ARG A 37 -7.32 -4.18 -13.98
C ARG A 37 -6.35 -4.27 -15.16
N VAL A 38 -5.17 -4.81 -14.92
CA VAL A 38 -4.14 -5.05 -15.93
C VAL A 38 -3.72 -6.51 -15.87
N LYS A 39 -3.82 -7.21 -16.99
CA LYS A 39 -3.32 -8.58 -17.14
C LYS A 39 -1.84 -8.54 -17.51
N ALA A 40 -1.04 -9.33 -16.82
CA ALA A 40 0.38 -9.48 -17.10
C ALA A 40 0.61 -10.10 -18.50
N SER A 41 1.55 -9.56 -19.29
CA SER A 41 1.81 -9.97 -20.68
C SER A 41 2.47 -11.35 -20.78
N GLY A 42 3.14 -11.81 -19.73
CA GLY A 42 3.93 -13.04 -19.76
C GLY A 42 5.38 -12.86 -20.24
N THR A 43 5.74 -11.68 -20.77
CA THR A 43 7.13 -11.32 -21.09
C THR A 43 7.78 -10.68 -19.86
N TYR A 44 8.86 -11.25 -19.35
CA TYR A 44 9.49 -10.81 -18.10
C TYR A 44 10.75 -10.01 -18.35
N LYS A 45 10.93 -8.95 -17.54
CA LYS A 45 12.11 -8.07 -17.57
C LYS A 45 12.54 -7.72 -16.15
N THR A 46 13.80 -7.31 -16.03
CA THR A 46 14.33 -6.69 -14.82
C THR A 46 14.58 -5.21 -15.09
N LYS A 47 14.13 -4.36 -14.19
CA LYS A 47 14.36 -2.91 -14.22
C LYS A 47 15.09 -2.50 -12.94
N GLU A 48 16.23 -1.84 -13.09
CA GLU A 48 16.90 -1.18 -11.97
C GLU A 48 16.29 0.21 -11.75
N VAL A 49 16.03 0.54 -10.49
CA VAL A 49 15.50 1.84 -10.09
C VAL A 49 16.57 2.56 -9.27
N LYS A 50 16.91 3.77 -9.66
CA LYS A 50 17.82 4.62 -8.87
C LYS A 50 17.06 5.15 -7.67
N ILE A 51 17.58 4.86 -6.48
CA ILE A 51 17.02 5.29 -5.21
C ILE A 51 18.11 5.88 -4.31
N THR A 52 17.69 6.63 -3.32
CA THR A 52 18.55 7.05 -2.20
C THR A 52 18.58 5.97 -1.11
N ASN A 53 19.43 6.12 -0.10
CA ASN A 53 19.46 5.19 1.02
C ASN A 53 18.15 5.22 1.80
N PHE A 54 17.74 4.05 2.28
CA PHE A 54 16.56 3.86 3.13
C PHE A 54 16.90 2.90 4.28
N ASP A 55 16.16 3.00 5.36
CA ASP A 55 16.22 2.10 6.52
C ASP A 55 14.84 1.57 6.94
N LYS A 56 13.80 1.92 6.18
CA LYS A 56 12.42 1.47 6.38
C LYS A 56 11.78 1.07 5.06
N ILE A 57 10.91 0.07 5.11
CA ILE A 57 10.13 -0.40 3.94
C ILE A 57 8.65 -0.28 4.24
N LYS A 58 7.91 0.35 3.33
CA LYS A 58 6.45 0.39 3.33
C LYS A 58 5.92 -0.22 2.04
N LEU A 59 5.34 -1.41 2.13
CA LEU A 59 4.74 -2.12 1.00
C LEU A 59 3.22 -1.96 1.04
N LEU A 60 2.65 -1.44 -0.05
CA LEU A 60 1.21 -1.28 -0.25
C LEU A 60 0.78 -2.11 -1.47
N GLY A 61 0.03 -3.19 -1.25
CA GLY A 61 -0.53 -4.00 -2.33
C GLY A 61 -0.08 -5.46 -2.30
N SER A 62 0.15 -6.04 -3.49
CA SER A 62 0.35 -7.48 -3.68
C SER A 62 1.70 -7.93 -4.24
N PRO A 63 2.73 -7.07 -4.44
CA PRO A 63 4.04 -7.57 -4.90
C PRO A 63 4.76 -8.32 -3.78
N THR A 64 5.73 -9.16 -4.17
CA THR A 64 6.67 -9.78 -3.24
C THR A 64 7.94 -8.93 -3.17
N VAL A 65 8.32 -8.50 -1.97
CA VAL A 65 9.59 -7.81 -1.71
C VAL A 65 10.58 -8.81 -1.13
N ILE A 66 11.75 -8.93 -1.74
CA ILE A 66 12.88 -9.69 -1.24
C ILE A 66 13.94 -8.69 -0.78
N TYR A 67 14.19 -8.65 0.51
CA TYR A 67 15.18 -7.77 1.10
C TYR A 67 16.46 -8.52 1.47
N THR A 68 17.59 -7.92 1.12
CA THR A 68 18.92 -8.42 1.49
C THR A 68 19.73 -7.29 2.10
N GLN A 69 20.31 -7.48 3.27
CA GLN A 69 21.16 -6.48 3.89
C GLN A 69 22.43 -6.26 3.07
N SER A 70 22.75 -4.99 2.79
CA SER A 70 23.89 -4.59 1.98
C SER A 70 25.16 -4.44 2.83
N ALA A 71 26.24 -5.08 2.40
CA ALA A 71 27.55 -4.93 3.04
C ALA A 71 28.34 -3.67 2.61
N ASN A 72 27.88 -2.96 1.56
CA ASN A 72 28.66 -1.90 0.90
C ASN A 72 28.10 -0.48 1.09
N ASN A 73 27.32 -0.23 2.12
CA ASN A 73 26.70 1.05 2.47
C ASN A 73 25.88 1.71 1.32
N LYS A 74 25.42 0.91 0.35
CA LYS A 74 24.61 1.39 -0.77
C LYS A 74 23.27 0.68 -0.80
N SER A 75 22.23 1.44 -1.06
CA SER A 75 20.90 0.88 -1.32
C SER A 75 20.71 0.61 -2.80
N THR A 76 20.06 -0.50 -3.12
CA THR A 76 19.71 -0.89 -4.48
C THR A 76 18.26 -1.34 -4.57
N LEU A 77 17.66 -1.16 -5.75
CA LEU A 77 16.30 -1.60 -6.02
C LEU A 77 16.19 -2.15 -7.43
N LYS A 78 15.71 -3.38 -7.56
CA LYS A 78 15.44 -4.03 -8.84
C LYS A 78 14.00 -4.57 -8.83
N ILE A 79 13.31 -4.36 -9.93
CA ILE A 79 11.95 -4.84 -10.14
C ILE A 79 11.99 -5.92 -11.22
N TYR A 80 11.57 -7.13 -10.90
CA TYR A 80 11.42 -8.23 -11.84
C TYR A 80 9.96 -8.56 -12.03
N GLY A 81 9.48 -8.55 -13.25
CA GLY A 81 8.07 -8.83 -13.55
C GLY A 81 7.75 -8.71 -15.03
N SER A 82 6.48 -8.82 -15.33
CA SER A 82 5.96 -8.64 -16.68
C SER A 82 6.24 -7.23 -17.18
N ASP A 83 6.65 -7.09 -18.43
CA ASP A 83 7.10 -5.83 -19.04
C ASP A 83 6.04 -4.72 -18.97
N ASN A 84 4.76 -5.07 -19.11
CA ASN A 84 3.65 -4.14 -19.00
C ASN A 84 3.23 -3.83 -17.54
N VAL A 85 3.80 -4.53 -16.55
CA VAL A 85 3.49 -4.38 -15.13
C VAL A 85 4.58 -3.61 -14.39
N ILE A 86 5.86 -3.83 -14.72
CA ILE A 86 6.99 -3.20 -14.00
C ILE A 86 6.93 -1.67 -14.02
N ASP A 87 6.37 -1.05 -15.06
CA ASP A 87 6.22 0.40 -15.18
C ASP A 87 5.02 0.96 -14.39
N LEU A 88 4.13 0.07 -13.91
CA LEU A 88 3.02 0.43 -13.04
C LEU A 88 3.40 0.41 -11.55
N VAL A 89 4.60 -0.10 -11.23
CA VAL A 89 5.12 -0.04 -9.87
C VAL A 89 5.62 1.37 -9.60
N ASP A 90 5.23 1.92 -8.47
CA ASP A 90 5.74 3.16 -7.93
C ASP A 90 6.64 2.86 -6.74
N CYS A 91 7.90 3.28 -6.84
CA CYS A 91 8.90 3.11 -5.81
C CYS A 91 9.53 4.47 -5.52
N THR A 92 9.31 4.99 -4.34
CA THR A 92 9.85 6.28 -3.90
C THR A 92 10.55 6.14 -2.55
N VAL A 93 11.62 6.91 -2.35
CA VAL A 93 12.27 7.02 -1.04
C VAL A 93 12.11 8.44 -0.54
N ALA A 94 11.48 8.59 0.62
CA ALA A 94 11.32 9.86 1.33
C ALA A 94 11.58 9.62 2.82
N ASP A 95 12.35 10.47 3.46
CA ASP A 95 12.68 10.42 4.89
C ASP A 95 13.18 9.03 5.36
N GLY A 96 13.98 8.38 4.52
CA GLY A 96 14.51 7.04 4.79
C GLY A 96 13.51 5.90 4.59
N VAL A 97 12.28 6.17 4.14
CA VAL A 97 11.24 5.18 3.88
C VAL A 97 11.17 4.84 2.40
N LEU A 98 11.45 3.59 2.04
CA LEU A 98 11.16 3.05 0.71
C LEU A 98 9.68 2.67 0.64
N SER A 99 8.90 3.48 -0.05
CA SER A 99 7.48 3.22 -0.31
C SER A 99 7.30 2.51 -1.64
N ILE A 100 6.61 1.38 -1.62
CA ILE A 100 6.34 0.53 -2.78
C ILE A 100 4.84 0.39 -2.95
N SER A 101 4.31 0.76 -4.10
CA SER A 101 2.88 0.67 -4.40
C SER A 101 2.63 0.51 -5.90
N PHE A 102 1.37 0.35 -6.29
CA PHE A 102 0.96 0.44 -7.69
C PHE A 102 0.41 1.83 -8.02
N LYS A 103 0.81 2.38 -9.16
CA LYS A 103 0.25 3.62 -9.71
C LYS A 103 -1.25 3.47 -9.94
N ASN A 104 -1.99 4.55 -9.70
CA ASN A 104 -3.41 4.67 -10.06
C ASN A 104 -4.32 3.53 -9.55
N ARG A 105 -4.08 3.01 -8.33
CA ARG A 105 -4.89 1.92 -7.75
C ARG A 105 -5.09 0.76 -8.73
N THR A 106 -4.03 0.36 -9.40
CA THR A 106 -4.06 -0.73 -10.38
C THR A 106 -4.11 -2.07 -9.66
N SER A 107 -5.01 -2.94 -10.08
CA SER A 107 -5.06 -4.36 -9.70
C SER A 107 -4.42 -5.18 -10.81
N ILE A 108 -3.47 -6.04 -10.47
CA ILE A 108 -2.75 -6.86 -11.44
C ILE A 108 -3.27 -8.28 -11.40
N GLU A 109 -3.64 -8.79 -12.57
CA GLU A 109 -3.94 -10.20 -12.77
C GLU A 109 -2.67 -10.91 -13.28
N PHE A 110 -2.02 -11.66 -12.38
CA PHE A 110 -0.84 -12.44 -12.72
C PHE A 110 -1.24 -13.76 -13.36
N GLY A 111 -0.59 -14.13 -14.46
CA GLY A 111 -0.73 -15.44 -15.08
C GLY A 111 0.00 -16.55 -14.28
N LYS A 112 0.07 -17.76 -14.85
CA LYS A 112 0.70 -18.94 -14.22
C LYS A 112 2.22 -18.78 -13.92
N GLN A 113 2.87 -17.82 -14.53
CA GLN A 113 4.34 -17.65 -14.50
C GLN A 113 4.89 -16.80 -13.34
N GLY A 114 4.07 -16.44 -12.38
CA GLY A 114 4.55 -15.85 -11.16
C GLY A 114 4.22 -14.37 -10.95
N ARG A 115 4.48 -13.92 -9.74
CA ARG A 115 4.18 -12.58 -9.25
C ARG A 115 5.34 -11.63 -9.53
N LEU A 116 5.06 -10.35 -9.45
CA LEU A 116 6.05 -9.29 -9.43
C LEU A 116 6.96 -9.43 -8.21
N LYS A 117 8.28 -9.42 -8.43
CA LYS A 117 9.30 -9.46 -7.38
C LYS A 117 10.06 -8.15 -7.35
N ILE A 118 10.24 -7.61 -6.16
CA ILE A 118 11.01 -6.40 -5.92
C ILE A 118 12.17 -6.78 -5.01
N MET A 119 13.38 -6.69 -5.54
CA MET A 119 14.61 -6.96 -4.80
C MET A 119 15.14 -5.65 -4.28
N ALA A 120 15.15 -5.49 -2.97
CA ALA A 120 15.59 -4.29 -2.27
C ALA A 120 16.78 -4.61 -1.37
N SER A 121 17.72 -3.69 -1.28
CA SER A 121 18.86 -3.84 -0.39
C SER A 121 19.23 -2.49 0.21
N SER A 122 19.58 -2.47 1.49
CA SER A 122 20.10 -1.31 2.22
C SER A 122 21.05 -1.75 3.32
N PRO A 123 21.93 -0.84 3.82
CA PRO A 123 22.87 -1.18 4.89
C PRO A 123 22.18 -1.52 6.21
N VAL A 124 21.07 -0.86 6.49
CA VAL A 124 20.31 -0.98 7.76
C VAL A 124 18.85 -1.10 7.44
N LEU A 125 18.14 -1.94 8.20
CA LEU A 125 16.68 -2.03 8.20
C LEU A 125 16.18 -1.90 9.64
N LYS A 126 15.22 -1.00 9.86
CA LYS A 126 14.64 -0.69 11.17
C LYS A 126 13.15 -0.94 11.25
N ASP A 127 12.46 -0.84 10.11
CA ASP A 127 11.00 -0.98 10.07
C ASP A 127 10.53 -1.59 8.76
N VAL A 128 9.59 -2.52 8.86
CA VAL A 128 8.87 -3.12 7.72
C VAL A 128 7.39 -3.01 7.98
N HIS A 129 6.71 -2.23 7.16
CA HIS A 129 5.26 -2.09 7.19
C HIS A 129 4.66 -2.69 5.91
N LEU A 130 3.96 -3.81 6.04
CA LEU A 130 3.23 -4.46 4.96
C LEU A 130 1.73 -4.19 5.11
N GLN A 131 1.13 -3.60 4.09
CA GLN A 131 -0.32 -3.40 3.99
C GLN A 131 -0.86 -3.98 2.68
N GLY A 132 -1.57 -5.09 2.76
CA GLY A 132 -2.16 -5.76 1.61
C GLY A 132 -2.00 -7.27 1.64
N SER A 133 -1.84 -7.87 0.46
CA SER A 133 -1.69 -9.32 0.24
C SER A 133 -0.37 -9.68 -0.45
N GLY A 134 0.59 -8.78 -0.43
CA GLY A 134 1.97 -9.04 -0.85
C GLY A 134 2.75 -9.74 0.24
N ASP A 135 4.01 -10.08 -0.06
CA ASP A 135 4.88 -10.75 0.89
C ASP A 135 6.18 -9.94 1.05
N VAL A 136 6.77 -9.99 2.23
CA VAL A 136 8.12 -9.48 2.47
C VAL A 136 8.99 -10.62 2.98
N VAL A 137 10.09 -10.88 2.28
CA VAL A 137 11.06 -11.92 2.62
C VAL A 137 12.38 -11.26 2.97
N LEU A 138 12.83 -11.40 4.20
CA LEU A 138 14.18 -11.03 4.65
C LEU A 138 15.11 -12.21 4.36
N ASP A 139 15.76 -12.20 3.19
CA ASP A 139 16.41 -13.35 2.55
C ASP A 139 17.88 -13.55 3.00
N SER A 140 18.33 -12.84 4.01
CA SER A 140 19.68 -12.99 4.54
C SER A 140 19.66 -12.87 6.05
N LYS A 141 20.79 -13.25 6.69
CA LYS A 141 21.01 -12.84 8.07
C LYS A 141 20.89 -11.31 8.14
N LEU A 142 20.02 -10.84 9.01
CA LEU A 142 19.81 -9.43 9.27
C LEU A 142 20.40 -9.04 10.62
N GLU A 143 21.32 -8.09 10.61
CA GLU A 143 21.89 -7.50 11.82
C GLU A 143 21.30 -6.10 12.03
N CYS A 144 20.74 -5.84 13.18
CA CYS A 144 20.03 -4.59 13.50
C CYS A 144 20.18 -4.20 14.97
N ASP A 145 20.02 -2.92 15.26
CA ASP A 145 19.85 -2.46 16.65
C ASP A 145 18.41 -2.73 17.12
N ASN A 146 17.45 -2.30 16.32
CA ASN A 146 16.01 -2.52 16.53
C ASN A 146 15.35 -2.82 15.20
N LEU A 147 14.36 -3.71 15.20
CA LEU A 147 13.53 -4.02 14.02
C LEU A 147 12.07 -4.09 14.43
N SER A 148 11.25 -3.27 13.76
CA SER A 148 9.79 -3.30 13.87
C SER A 148 9.18 -3.95 12.63
N LEU A 149 8.28 -4.91 12.82
CA LEU A 149 7.57 -5.61 11.76
C LEU A 149 6.06 -5.42 11.95
N THR A 150 5.42 -4.74 11.01
CA THR A 150 3.97 -4.49 11.04
C THR A 150 3.31 -5.12 9.83
N LEU A 151 2.32 -5.99 10.06
CA LEU A 151 1.52 -6.62 9.03
C LEU A 151 0.05 -6.21 9.15
N GLN A 152 -0.51 -5.67 8.07
CA GLN A 152 -1.92 -5.33 7.92
C GLN A 152 -2.47 -5.94 6.62
N GLY A 153 -3.13 -7.06 6.71
CA GLY A 153 -3.69 -7.74 5.54
C GLY A 153 -3.52 -9.25 5.57
N SER A 154 -3.46 -9.85 4.39
CA SER A 154 -3.40 -11.31 4.19
C SER A 154 -2.06 -11.78 3.60
N GLY A 155 -1.07 -10.91 3.56
CA GLY A 155 0.29 -11.25 3.13
C GLY A 155 1.12 -11.81 4.27
N ASP A 156 2.38 -12.12 3.98
CA ASP A 156 3.32 -12.69 4.94
C ASP A 156 4.59 -11.85 5.07
N ILE A 157 5.15 -11.76 6.29
CA ILE A 157 6.51 -11.30 6.52
C ILE A 157 7.31 -12.50 7.00
N THR A 158 8.29 -12.91 6.20
CA THR A 158 9.16 -14.06 6.50
C THR A 158 10.57 -13.56 6.72
N ALA A 159 11.21 -13.99 7.78
CA ALA A 159 12.60 -13.71 8.07
C ALA A 159 13.37 -15.03 8.26
N GLY A 160 14.60 -15.07 7.80
CA GLY A 160 15.55 -16.12 8.13
C GLY A 160 16.14 -15.90 9.52
N GLU A 161 17.42 -15.62 9.61
CA GLU A 161 18.09 -15.27 10.86
C GLU A 161 18.06 -13.76 11.10
N VAL A 162 17.52 -13.33 12.23
CA VAL A 162 17.50 -11.91 12.66
C VAL A 162 18.25 -11.80 13.98
N VAL A 163 19.27 -10.95 14.01
CA VAL A 163 20.07 -10.65 15.20
C VAL A 163 19.94 -9.16 15.50
N CYS A 164 19.10 -8.82 16.47
CA CYS A 164 18.98 -7.44 16.95
C CYS A 164 19.76 -7.27 18.26
N ALA A 165 20.49 -6.16 18.37
CA ALA A 165 21.26 -5.85 19.57
C ALA A 165 20.38 -5.48 20.76
N ASN A 166 19.21 -4.84 20.50
CA ASN A 166 18.30 -4.34 21.53
C ASN A 166 16.92 -5.01 21.47
N ASP A 167 16.15 -4.79 20.40
CA ASP A 167 14.75 -5.17 20.37
C ASP A 167 14.24 -5.64 19.00
N LEU A 168 13.31 -6.62 19.02
CA LEU A 168 12.54 -7.08 17.89
C LEU A 168 11.06 -6.95 18.25
N ALA A 169 10.30 -6.13 17.51
CA ALA A 169 8.90 -5.85 17.77
C ALA A 169 8.01 -6.01 16.52
#